data_71439c46d1d8516eb188c1ca205fd3d5
#
_entry.id   71439c46d1d8516eb188c1ca205fd3d5
#
_cell.length_a   1.000
_cell.length_b   1.000
_cell.length_c   1.000
_cell.angle_alpha   90.00
_cell.angle_beta   90.00
_cell.angle_gamma   90.00
#
_symmetry.space_group_name_H-M   'P 1'
#
loop_
_entity.id
_entity.type
_entity.pdbx_description
1 polymer ?
#
loop_
_entity_poly.entity_id
_entity_poly.type
_entity_poly.pdbx_seq_one_letter_code
_entity_poly.pdbx_strand_id
1 'polypeptide(L)'
;MRSTILLPFLSLVSSAFAAPVATVLDLRGEVGHDALSPLTQKVQDNAVGKAIARFNPLLHIAHGCQPYTAVDDAGDTSGGLKPSGSSSGGCKDTSKGQTYARGTWHNDKYAILYAWYFPKDMPNDGVSTGSHRHDWESVVVWLNNPSVADPMILGAAASGHGDYKKSTDPQREGESVKVEYFTQLLLNHELQFTATVGKTYPVLDWDAMSTNMQTALNNTDFGSANVPFKDENFTENLDKASI
;
A
#
# COMPACT_ATOMS: atom_id res chain seq x y z
N MET A 1 58.29 66.96 -20.01
CA MET A 1 58.26 65.67 -19.30
C MET A 1 56.92 65.62 -18.56
N ARG A 2 55.94 64.76 -19.05
CA ARG A 2 54.67 64.58 -18.39
C ARG A 2 54.66 63.18 -17.76
N SER A 3 54.60 63.15 -16.45
CA SER A 3 54.60 61.92 -15.68
C SER A 3 53.16 61.37 -15.58
N THR A 4 52.86 60.16 -16.10
CA THR A 4 51.56 59.52 -16.05
C THR A 4 51.58 58.59 -14.85
N ILE A 5 50.70 58.83 -13.88
CA ILE A 5 50.53 57.99 -12.69
C ILE A 5 49.44 56.98 -13.04
N LEU A 6 49.81 55.68 -13.09
CA LEU A 6 48.87 54.56 -13.15
C LEU A 6 48.42 54.24 -11.72
N LEU A 7 47.08 54.32 -11.49
CA LEU A 7 46.42 53.78 -10.30
C LEU A 7 46.04 52.30 -10.55
N PRO A 8 46.30 51.38 -9.61
CA PRO A 8 45.83 50.01 -9.73
C PRO A 8 44.36 49.86 -9.36
N PHE A 9 43.57 49.25 -10.22
CA PHE A 9 42.21 48.83 -9.91
C PHE A 9 42.24 47.62 -8.97
N LEU A 10 41.70 47.78 -7.77
CA LEU A 10 41.54 46.71 -6.80
C LEU A 10 40.14 46.08 -7.05
N SER A 11 40.11 44.89 -7.63
CA SER A 11 38.87 44.12 -7.82
C SER A 11 38.50 43.42 -6.52
N LEU A 12 37.39 43.87 -5.91
CA LEU A 12 36.76 43.13 -4.80
C LEU A 12 36.07 41.85 -5.36
N VAL A 13 36.59 40.71 -5.00
CA VAL A 13 35.93 39.42 -5.21
C VAL A 13 34.95 39.20 -4.03
N SER A 14 33.66 39.36 -4.28
CA SER A 14 32.61 39.05 -3.32
C SER A 14 32.41 37.53 -3.28
N SER A 15 32.88 36.87 -2.25
CA SER A 15 32.59 35.48 -1.97
C SER A 15 31.17 35.36 -1.40
N ALA A 16 30.23 34.89 -2.20
CA ALA A 16 28.89 34.51 -1.72
C ALA A 16 29.02 33.18 -0.93
N PHE A 17 28.91 33.23 0.37
CA PHE A 17 28.72 32.03 1.18
C PHE A 17 27.26 31.56 1.00
N ALA A 18 27.07 30.42 0.32
CA ALA A 18 25.82 29.71 0.34
C ALA A 18 25.61 29.15 1.77
N ALA A 19 24.59 29.66 2.47
CA ALA A 19 24.19 29.04 3.73
C ALA A 19 23.74 27.59 3.49
N PRO A 20 24.12 26.63 4.35
CA PRO A 20 23.62 25.27 4.22
C PRO A 20 22.10 25.29 4.37
N VAL A 21 21.40 24.77 3.37
CA VAL A 21 19.97 24.44 3.50
C VAL A 21 19.91 23.35 4.56
N ALA A 22 19.42 23.72 5.76
CA ALA A 22 19.10 22.73 6.77
C ALA A 22 17.98 21.86 6.19
N THR A 23 18.31 20.65 5.75
CA THR A 23 17.33 19.58 5.54
C THR A 23 16.70 19.35 6.90
N VAL A 24 15.46 19.81 7.08
CA VAL A 24 14.62 19.36 8.20
C VAL A 24 14.52 17.84 7.99
N LEU A 25 15.22 17.06 8.80
CA LEU A 25 14.95 15.65 8.99
C LEU A 25 13.55 15.61 9.59
N ASP A 26 12.56 15.41 8.73
CA ASP A 26 11.19 15.11 9.12
C ASP A 26 11.28 13.75 9.85
N LEU A 27 11.20 13.79 11.17
CA LEU A 27 11.21 12.59 12.02
C LEU A 27 9.85 11.92 11.84
N ARG A 28 9.71 11.17 10.74
CA ARG A 28 8.60 10.25 10.52
C ARG A 28 8.65 9.22 11.63
N GLY A 29 7.53 9.07 12.33
CA GLY A 29 7.43 8.26 13.52
C GLY A 29 6.61 6.98 13.31
N GLU A 30 6.96 5.96 14.07
CA GLU A 30 6.07 4.84 14.31
C GLU A 30 5.07 5.27 15.40
N VAL A 31 3.76 5.14 15.11
CA VAL A 31 2.68 5.50 16.03
C VAL A 31 1.86 4.26 16.43
N GLY A 32 1.04 4.38 17.47
CA GLY A 32 0.16 3.27 17.89
C GLY A 32 -0.67 2.74 16.73
N HIS A 33 -0.89 1.42 16.68
CA HIS A 33 -1.59 0.75 15.58
C HIS A 33 -3.00 1.30 15.29
N ASP A 34 -3.64 1.93 16.26
CA ASP A 34 -4.98 2.51 16.21
C ASP A 34 -4.97 4.06 16.15
N ALA A 35 -3.79 4.68 16.19
CA ALA A 35 -3.64 6.13 16.18
C ALA A 35 -3.97 6.75 14.80
N LEU A 36 -3.68 6.01 13.71
CA LEU A 36 -3.96 6.46 12.36
C LEU A 36 -5.44 6.33 12.02
N SER A 37 -5.93 7.24 11.18
CA SER A 37 -7.28 7.21 10.64
C SER A 37 -7.24 7.09 9.13
N PRO A 38 -8.21 6.36 8.51
CA PRO A 38 -8.24 6.24 7.07
C PRO A 38 -8.40 7.61 6.42
N LEU A 39 -7.62 7.84 5.39
CA LEU A 39 -7.74 9.01 4.53
C LEU A 39 -8.94 8.83 3.60
N THR A 40 -9.51 9.95 3.17
CA THR A 40 -10.54 9.93 2.12
C THR A 40 -9.95 9.35 0.83
N GLN A 41 -10.82 8.70 0.03
CA GLN A 41 -10.41 8.16 -1.25
C GLN A 41 -9.66 9.20 -2.09
N LYS A 42 -8.49 8.80 -2.62
CA LYS A 42 -7.64 9.66 -3.44
C LYS A 42 -7.07 8.83 -4.59
N VAL A 43 -7.48 9.15 -5.79
CA VAL A 43 -7.03 8.52 -7.03
C VAL A 43 -6.69 9.60 -8.05
N GLN A 44 -5.89 9.25 -9.07
CA GLN A 44 -5.61 10.17 -10.18
C GLN A 44 -6.89 10.59 -10.89
N ASP A 45 -6.98 11.85 -11.35
CA ASP A 45 -8.10 12.32 -12.18
C ASP A 45 -7.89 11.98 -13.67
N ASN A 46 -7.86 10.67 -13.96
CA ASN A 46 -7.71 10.13 -15.31
C ASN A 46 -8.43 8.77 -15.42
N ALA A 47 -8.30 8.09 -16.55
CA ALA A 47 -8.92 6.79 -16.79
C ALA A 47 -8.40 5.70 -15.82
N VAL A 48 -7.12 5.75 -15.46
CA VAL A 48 -6.50 4.81 -14.51
C VAL A 48 -7.09 4.98 -13.13
N GLY A 49 -7.11 6.21 -12.58
CA GLY A 49 -7.67 6.45 -11.26
C GLY A 49 -9.18 6.11 -11.18
N LYS A 50 -9.93 6.38 -12.26
CA LYS A 50 -11.34 5.95 -12.36
C LYS A 50 -11.48 4.43 -12.34
N ALA A 51 -10.60 3.70 -13.02
CA ALA A 51 -10.58 2.23 -12.99
C ALA A 51 -10.20 1.69 -11.59
N ILE A 52 -9.20 2.29 -10.93
CA ILE A 52 -8.82 1.93 -9.55
C ILE A 52 -10.01 2.11 -8.59
N ALA A 53 -10.76 3.19 -8.70
CA ALA A 53 -11.94 3.41 -7.87
C ALA A 53 -13.09 2.44 -8.22
N ARG A 54 -13.33 2.19 -9.52
CA ARG A 54 -14.42 1.35 -10.04
C ARG A 54 -14.26 -0.12 -9.65
N PHE A 55 -13.05 -0.67 -9.76
CA PHE A 55 -12.77 -2.07 -9.53
C PHE A 55 -12.24 -2.37 -8.11
N ASN A 56 -12.37 -1.43 -7.17
CA ASN A 56 -11.96 -1.61 -5.77
C ASN A 56 -12.64 -2.86 -5.19
N PRO A 57 -11.86 -3.88 -4.73
CA PRO A 57 -12.42 -5.15 -4.32
C PRO A 57 -13.20 -5.08 -3.01
N LEU A 58 -14.07 -6.06 -2.81
CA LEU A 58 -14.79 -6.30 -1.56
C LEU A 58 -14.00 -7.28 -0.71
N LEU A 59 -13.57 -6.82 0.47
CA LEU A 59 -12.85 -7.64 1.45
C LEU A 59 -13.79 -8.11 2.56
N HIS A 60 -13.93 -9.42 2.71
CA HIS A 60 -14.56 -10.08 3.85
C HIS A 60 -13.49 -10.49 4.86
N ILE A 61 -13.75 -10.31 6.15
CA ILE A 61 -12.87 -10.77 7.23
C ILE A 61 -13.53 -11.98 7.88
N ALA A 62 -13.04 -13.16 7.54
CA ALA A 62 -13.52 -14.41 8.11
C ALA A 62 -12.89 -14.68 9.48
N HIS A 63 -11.60 -14.36 9.65
CA HIS A 63 -10.83 -14.55 10.88
C HIS A 63 -9.87 -13.36 11.11
N GLY A 64 -9.31 -13.24 12.33
CA GLY A 64 -8.24 -12.32 12.64
C GLY A 64 -8.64 -10.85 12.79
N CYS A 65 -7.73 -9.97 12.42
CA CYS A 65 -7.88 -8.52 12.50
C CYS A 65 -8.74 -7.95 11.38
N GLN A 66 -9.42 -6.82 11.66
CA GLN A 66 -9.88 -5.92 10.61
C GLN A 66 -8.65 -5.24 9.95
N PRO A 67 -8.76 -4.79 8.69
CA PRO A 67 -7.71 -3.97 8.10
C PRO A 67 -7.66 -2.61 8.78
N TYR A 68 -6.46 -2.02 8.85
CA TYR A 68 -6.18 -0.74 9.46
C TYR A 68 -5.41 0.17 8.50
N THR A 69 -5.29 1.45 8.86
CA THR A 69 -4.45 2.40 8.15
C THR A 69 -2.98 2.15 8.51
N ALA A 70 -2.13 2.00 7.49
CA ALA A 70 -0.70 1.72 7.68
C ALA A 70 0.15 2.98 7.72
N VAL A 71 -0.28 4.06 7.06
CA VAL A 71 0.48 5.30 6.90
C VAL A 71 -0.47 6.48 6.77
N ASP A 72 -0.11 7.64 7.32
CA ASP A 72 -0.81 8.90 7.11
C ASP A 72 -0.12 9.80 6.06
N ASP A 73 -0.71 10.96 5.77
CA ASP A 73 -0.21 11.89 4.74
C ASP A 73 1.12 12.57 5.14
N ALA A 74 1.47 12.59 6.41
CA ALA A 74 2.77 13.04 6.91
C ALA A 74 3.87 11.98 6.75
N GLY A 75 3.50 10.72 6.61
CA GLY A 75 4.41 9.58 6.51
C GLY A 75 4.66 8.88 7.85
N ASP A 76 3.87 9.17 8.87
CA ASP A 76 3.86 8.38 10.10
C ASP A 76 3.25 7.00 9.83
N THR A 77 3.86 5.95 10.36
CA THR A 77 3.46 4.57 10.10
C THR A 77 2.93 3.86 11.34
N SER A 78 2.04 2.89 11.11
CA SER A 78 1.52 2.04 12.17
C SER A 78 2.59 1.16 12.79
N GLY A 79 2.77 1.21 14.11
CA GLY A 79 3.66 0.32 14.86
C GLY A 79 3.11 -1.10 15.04
N GLY A 80 1.97 -1.39 14.46
CA GLY A 80 1.34 -2.70 14.54
C GLY A 80 0.95 -3.11 15.95
N LEU A 81 0.55 -4.36 16.09
CA LEU A 81 0.09 -4.92 17.35
C LEU A 81 0.87 -6.19 17.69
N LYS A 82 1.31 -6.31 18.94
CA LYS A 82 1.97 -7.54 19.41
C LYS A 82 1.03 -8.74 19.24
N PRO A 83 1.45 -9.84 18.61
CA PRO A 83 0.64 -11.03 18.45
C PRO A 83 0.52 -11.79 19.79
N SER A 84 -0.51 -11.44 20.57
CA SER A 84 -0.79 -12.07 21.86
C SER A 84 -2.29 -12.04 22.17
N GLY A 85 -2.75 -12.94 23.02
CA GLY A 85 -4.14 -13.03 23.45
C GLY A 85 -5.05 -13.60 22.34
N SER A 86 -6.15 -12.92 22.05
CA SER A 86 -7.07 -13.31 20.96
C SER A 86 -6.53 -12.86 19.60
N SER A 87 -6.78 -13.68 18.56
CA SER A 87 -6.38 -13.40 17.16
C SER A 87 -6.88 -12.04 16.66
N SER A 88 -8.06 -11.63 17.07
CA SER A 88 -8.66 -10.31 16.74
C SER A 88 -8.58 -9.30 17.89
N GLY A 89 -7.96 -9.64 19.03
CA GLY A 89 -7.86 -8.73 20.17
C GLY A 89 -7.08 -7.46 19.85
N GLY A 90 -7.68 -6.28 20.13
CA GLY A 90 -7.09 -4.96 19.85
C GLY A 90 -7.19 -4.48 18.41
N CYS A 91 -7.81 -5.24 17.49
CA CYS A 91 -7.90 -4.88 16.07
C CYS A 91 -9.29 -5.19 15.45
N LYS A 92 -10.36 -4.91 16.20
CA LYS A 92 -11.75 -5.15 15.77
C LYS A 92 -12.45 -3.93 15.16
N ASP A 93 -11.81 -2.77 15.16
CA ASP A 93 -12.43 -1.53 14.69
C ASP A 93 -12.57 -1.51 13.18
N THR A 94 -13.80 -1.65 12.71
CA THR A 94 -14.13 -1.68 11.28
C THR A 94 -14.05 -0.32 10.60
N SER A 95 -13.83 0.77 11.34
CA SER A 95 -13.70 2.13 10.81
C SER A 95 -12.27 2.51 10.40
N LYS A 96 -11.28 1.68 10.73
CA LYS A 96 -9.84 1.97 10.54
C LYS A 96 -9.27 1.51 9.20
N GLY A 97 -10.06 0.82 8.38
CA GLY A 97 -9.58 0.18 7.15
C GLY A 97 -9.30 1.16 6.02
N GLN A 98 -8.20 0.91 5.31
CA GLN A 98 -7.76 1.60 4.12
C GLN A 98 -7.42 0.58 3.04
N THR A 99 -7.79 0.85 1.79
CA THR A 99 -7.28 0.13 0.61
C THR A 99 -6.16 0.95 -0.01
N TYR A 100 -5.06 0.31 -0.35
CA TYR A 100 -3.96 0.87 -1.12
C TYR A 100 -3.98 0.25 -2.51
N ALA A 101 -3.67 1.02 -3.56
CA ALA A 101 -3.67 0.50 -4.91
C ALA A 101 -2.50 1.05 -5.73
N ARG A 102 -1.96 0.22 -6.63
CA ARG A 102 -0.98 0.62 -7.63
C ARG A 102 -1.29 -0.08 -8.95
N GLY A 103 -1.32 0.69 -10.04
CA GLY A 103 -1.65 0.17 -11.36
C GLY A 103 -0.52 0.35 -12.37
N THR A 104 -0.36 -0.61 -13.29
CA THR A 104 0.58 -0.52 -14.42
C THR A 104 0.21 -1.48 -15.55
N TRP A 105 0.75 -1.22 -16.72
CA TRP A 105 0.77 -2.20 -17.80
C TRP A 105 1.80 -3.30 -17.52
N HIS A 106 1.39 -4.56 -17.66
CA HIS A 106 2.24 -5.73 -17.46
C HIS A 106 1.79 -6.86 -18.40
N ASN A 107 2.68 -7.33 -19.26
CA ASN A 107 2.42 -8.40 -20.24
C ASN A 107 1.11 -8.20 -21.04
N ASP A 108 0.96 -7.02 -21.66
CA ASP A 108 -0.19 -6.63 -22.50
C ASP A 108 -1.56 -6.56 -21.79
N LYS A 109 -1.58 -6.67 -20.46
CA LYS A 109 -2.75 -6.44 -19.61
C LYS A 109 -2.50 -5.30 -18.66
N TYR A 110 -3.55 -4.63 -18.19
CA TYR A 110 -3.43 -3.63 -17.13
C TYR A 110 -3.67 -4.29 -15.77
N ALA A 111 -2.65 -4.29 -14.91
CA ALA A 111 -2.72 -4.79 -13.56
C ALA A 111 -3.07 -3.68 -12.58
N ILE A 112 -4.00 -3.92 -11.67
CA ILE A 112 -4.20 -3.10 -10.48
C ILE A 112 -4.01 -4.02 -9.27
N LEU A 113 -2.94 -3.79 -8.52
CA LEU A 113 -2.70 -4.45 -7.25
C LEU A 113 -3.38 -3.63 -6.15
N TYR A 114 -4.33 -4.22 -5.44
CA TYR A 114 -4.96 -3.68 -4.24
C TYR A 114 -4.42 -4.39 -3.02
N ALA A 115 -4.18 -3.66 -1.94
CA ALA A 115 -3.62 -4.21 -0.71
C ALA A 115 -4.26 -3.64 0.54
N TRP A 116 -4.22 -4.42 1.60
CA TRP A 116 -4.67 -4.06 2.94
C TRP A 116 -3.60 -4.39 3.97
N TYR A 117 -3.51 -3.54 4.97
CA TYR A 117 -2.64 -3.72 6.12
C TYR A 117 -3.44 -4.21 7.32
N PHE A 118 -2.88 -5.17 8.04
CA PHE A 118 -3.41 -5.66 9.31
C PHE A 118 -2.39 -5.46 10.42
N PRO A 119 -2.79 -4.99 11.63
CA PRO A 119 -1.84 -4.68 12.71
C PRO A 119 -1.06 -5.88 13.23
N LYS A 120 -1.61 -7.08 13.11
CA LYS A 120 -0.95 -8.35 13.41
C LYS A 120 -1.57 -9.48 12.60
N ASP A 121 -0.78 -10.53 12.37
CA ASP A 121 -1.26 -11.86 11.99
C ASP A 121 -1.13 -12.81 13.18
N MET A 122 -2.23 -13.47 13.53
CA MET A 122 -2.30 -14.46 14.60
C MET A 122 -3.37 -15.50 14.24
N PRO A 123 -2.95 -16.69 13.75
CA PRO A 123 -3.89 -17.68 13.20
C PRO A 123 -4.90 -18.21 14.22
N ASN A 124 -4.52 -18.32 15.49
CA ASN A 124 -5.39 -18.82 16.53
C ASN A 124 -5.19 -18.08 17.86
N ASP A 125 -6.22 -18.05 18.70
CA ASP A 125 -6.17 -17.46 20.01
C ASP A 125 -5.11 -18.13 20.88
N GLY A 126 -4.23 -17.34 21.49
CA GLY A 126 -3.19 -17.80 22.40
C GLY A 126 -2.00 -18.51 21.74
N VAL A 127 -2.00 -18.69 20.42
CA VAL A 127 -0.90 -19.36 19.69
C VAL A 127 0.02 -18.30 19.09
N SER A 128 1.26 -18.24 19.58
CA SER A 128 2.27 -17.31 19.07
C SER A 128 3.14 -17.89 17.95
N THR A 129 3.15 -19.21 17.76
CA THR A 129 3.93 -19.88 16.70
C THR A 129 3.38 -19.49 15.33
N GLY A 130 4.23 -18.92 14.48
CA GLY A 130 3.85 -18.41 13.15
C GLY A 130 3.16 -17.04 13.18
N SER A 131 2.81 -16.52 14.37
CA SER A 131 2.23 -15.19 14.50
C SER A 131 3.30 -14.10 14.39
N HIS A 132 2.94 -12.97 13.78
CA HIS A 132 3.82 -11.82 13.66
C HIS A 132 3.06 -10.49 13.80
N ARG A 133 3.81 -9.48 14.21
CA ARG A 133 3.37 -8.08 14.14
C ARG A 133 3.32 -7.69 12.67
N HIS A 134 2.36 -6.88 12.29
CA HIS A 134 2.06 -6.46 10.93
C HIS A 134 1.69 -7.63 10.00
N ASP A 135 0.84 -7.34 9.05
CA ASP A 135 0.55 -8.21 7.93
C ASP A 135 0.12 -7.38 6.71
N TRP A 136 0.41 -7.85 5.51
CA TRP A 136 0.02 -7.25 4.26
C TRP A 136 -0.51 -8.31 3.31
N GLU A 137 -1.75 -8.12 2.87
CA GLU A 137 -2.36 -8.99 1.88
C GLU A 137 -2.83 -8.20 0.67
N SER A 138 -2.85 -8.84 -0.49
CA SER A 138 -3.15 -8.16 -1.75
C SER A 138 -3.94 -9.03 -2.72
N VAL A 139 -4.65 -8.34 -3.63
CA VAL A 139 -5.26 -8.95 -4.80
C VAL A 139 -4.89 -8.15 -6.04
N VAL A 140 -4.46 -8.82 -7.10
CA VAL A 140 -4.24 -8.21 -8.40
C VAL A 140 -5.47 -8.42 -9.26
N VAL A 141 -6.07 -7.34 -9.75
CA VAL A 141 -7.17 -7.35 -10.72
C VAL A 141 -6.60 -7.01 -12.08
N TRP A 142 -6.78 -7.91 -13.04
CA TRP A 142 -6.29 -7.78 -14.40
C TRP A 142 -7.38 -7.25 -15.32
N LEU A 143 -7.10 -6.15 -16.02
CA LEU A 143 -8.00 -5.50 -16.96
C LEU A 143 -7.45 -5.61 -18.40
N ASN A 144 -8.37 -5.52 -19.37
CA ASN A 144 -7.99 -5.35 -20.76
C ASN A 144 -7.29 -3.99 -21.01
N ASN A 145 -7.94 -2.90 -20.63
CA ASN A 145 -7.41 -1.53 -20.78
C ASN A 145 -8.27 -0.56 -19.97
N PRO A 146 -7.71 0.20 -19.01
CA PRO A 146 -8.48 1.16 -18.21
C PRO A 146 -8.99 2.36 -19.02
N SER A 147 -8.43 2.62 -20.21
CA SER A 147 -8.75 3.80 -21.01
C SER A 147 -9.85 3.57 -22.07
N VAL A 148 -10.37 2.36 -22.23
CA VAL A 148 -11.50 2.10 -23.12
C VAL A 148 -12.81 2.54 -22.45
N ALA A 149 -13.87 2.69 -23.25
CA ALA A 149 -15.18 3.12 -22.77
C ALA A 149 -15.76 2.17 -21.71
N ASP A 150 -15.50 0.86 -21.86
CA ASP A 150 -15.93 -0.17 -20.91
C ASP A 150 -14.77 -1.13 -20.59
N PRO A 151 -13.93 -0.80 -19.60
CA PRO A 151 -12.88 -1.68 -19.12
C PRO A 151 -13.47 -2.97 -18.54
N MET A 152 -12.85 -4.10 -18.84
CA MET A 152 -13.31 -5.41 -18.36
C MET A 152 -12.25 -6.11 -17.52
N ILE A 153 -12.69 -6.81 -16.47
CA ILE A 153 -11.84 -7.72 -15.69
C ILE A 153 -11.57 -8.97 -16.53
N LEU A 154 -10.29 -9.28 -16.76
CA LEU A 154 -9.82 -10.50 -17.42
C LEU A 154 -9.59 -11.65 -16.43
N GLY A 155 -9.40 -11.31 -15.16
CA GLY A 155 -9.18 -12.23 -14.06
C GLY A 155 -8.63 -11.50 -12.84
N ALA A 156 -8.34 -12.27 -11.79
CA ALA A 156 -7.72 -11.77 -10.59
C ALA A 156 -6.82 -12.82 -9.94
N ALA A 157 -5.93 -12.37 -9.06
CA ALA A 157 -5.03 -13.23 -8.31
C ALA A 157 -4.94 -12.74 -6.85
N ALA A 158 -5.27 -13.60 -5.89
CA ALA A 158 -5.29 -13.31 -4.45
C ALA A 158 -4.02 -13.86 -3.78
N SER A 159 -3.36 -13.05 -2.95
CA SER A 159 -2.12 -13.43 -2.25
C SER A 159 -2.32 -14.57 -1.26
N GLY A 160 -1.30 -15.40 -1.10
CA GLY A 160 -1.27 -16.46 -0.10
C GLY A 160 0.11 -17.11 -0.02
N HIS A 161 0.75 -17.02 1.15
CA HIS A 161 2.03 -17.66 1.46
C HIS A 161 3.16 -17.40 0.44
N GLY A 162 3.26 -16.15 -0.04
CA GLY A 162 4.32 -15.72 -0.97
C GLY A 162 4.05 -16.03 -2.44
N ASP A 163 2.87 -16.55 -2.78
CA ASP A 163 2.37 -16.80 -4.13
C ASP A 163 0.95 -16.22 -4.30
N TYR A 164 0.30 -16.46 -5.43
CA TYR A 164 -1.03 -15.97 -5.76
C TYR A 164 -1.95 -17.08 -6.27
N LYS A 165 -3.16 -17.15 -5.70
CA LYS A 165 -4.27 -17.98 -6.20
C LYS A 165 -4.96 -17.25 -7.33
N LYS A 166 -4.96 -17.81 -8.54
CA LYS A 166 -5.40 -17.16 -9.78
C LYS A 166 -6.79 -17.63 -10.20
N SER A 167 -7.59 -16.73 -10.77
CA SER A 167 -8.88 -17.04 -11.38
C SER A 167 -9.13 -16.16 -12.60
N THR A 168 -9.54 -16.75 -13.72
CA THR A 168 -10.03 -16.03 -14.90
C THR A 168 -11.51 -15.72 -14.82
N ASP A 169 -12.22 -16.26 -13.81
CA ASP A 169 -13.61 -15.95 -13.49
C ASP A 169 -13.77 -15.80 -11.96
N PRO A 170 -13.18 -14.75 -11.34
CA PRO A 170 -13.27 -14.55 -9.91
C PRO A 170 -14.68 -14.21 -9.47
N GLN A 171 -15.06 -14.62 -8.25
CA GLN A 171 -16.33 -14.23 -7.63
C GLN A 171 -16.41 -12.71 -7.53
N ARG A 172 -17.54 -12.12 -7.96
CA ARG A 172 -17.76 -10.67 -7.99
C ARG A 172 -19.10 -10.28 -7.39
N GLU A 173 -19.20 -9.04 -6.97
CA GLU A 173 -20.46 -8.31 -6.74
C GLU A 173 -20.40 -7.04 -7.59
N GLY A 174 -21.21 -6.98 -8.64
CA GLY A 174 -21.06 -5.96 -9.68
C GLY A 174 -19.68 -6.03 -10.33
N GLU A 175 -18.90 -4.98 -10.18
CA GLU A 175 -17.54 -4.87 -10.75
C GLU A 175 -16.42 -5.16 -9.75
N SER A 176 -16.78 -5.37 -8.49
CA SER A 176 -15.82 -5.63 -7.41
C SER A 176 -15.57 -7.13 -7.24
N VAL A 177 -14.31 -7.54 -7.34
CA VAL A 177 -13.88 -8.90 -6.99
C VAL A 177 -14.09 -9.11 -5.50
N LYS A 178 -14.60 -10.28 -5.10
CA LYS A 178 -14.81 -10.66 -3.70
C LYS A 178 -13.67 -11.54 -3.21
N VAL A 179 -12.98 -11.07 -2.18
CA VAL A 179 -11.93 -11.82 -1.49
C VAL A 179 -12.21 -11.85 0.01
N GLU A 180 -11.67 -12.85 0.68
CA GLU A 180 -11.73 -12.94 2.14
C GLU A 180 -10.35 -13.20 2.75
N TYR A 181 -10.12 -12.55 3.88
CA TYR A 181 -8.99 -12.76 4.76
C TYR A 181 -9.35 -13.87 5.74
N PHE A 182 -8.61 -14.97 5.70
CA PHE A 182 -8.95 -16.18 6.46
C PHE A 182 -7.69 -16.92 6.92
N THR A 183 -7.86 -17.81 7.88
CA THR A 183 -6.81 -18.71 8.36
C THR A 183 -7.03 -20.10 7.79
N GLN A 184 -6.00 -20.68 7.18
CA GLN A 184 -6.00 -22.08 6.78
C GLN A 184 -5.26 -22.94 7.81
N LEU A 185 -5.99 -23.67 8.64
CA LEU A 185 -5.50 -24.76 9.53
C LEU A 185 -4.11 -24.49 10.16
N LEU A 186 -4.02 -23.63 11.16
CA LEU A 186 -2.78 -23.33 11.92
C LEU A 186 -1.70 -22.58 11.13
N LEU A 187 -1.95 -22.21 9.89
CA LEU A 187 -1.09 -21.35 9.09
C LEU A 187 -1.49 -19.89 9.27
N ASN A 188 -0.61 -18.98 8.87
CA ASN A 188 -0.89 -17.53 8.81
C ASN A 188 -2.12 -17.23 7.98
N HIS A 189 -2.67 -16.04 8.15
CA HIS A 189 -3.75 -15.58 7.30
C HIS A 189 -3.27 -15.39 5.86
N GLU A 190 -4.22 -15.51 4.95
CA GLU A 190 -4.04 -15.30 3.52
C GLU A 190 -5.36 -14.84 2.89
N LEU A 191 -5.35 -14.47 1.62
CA LEU A 191 -6.56 -14.20 0.86
C LEU A 191 -7.02 -15.43 0.06
N GLN A 192 -8.33 -15.52 -0.15
CA GLN A 192 -8.94 -16.37 -1.15
C GLN A 192 -10.15 -15.68 -1.78
N PHE A 193 -10.60 -16.18 -2.94
CA PHE A 193 -11.88 -15.77 -3.51
C PHE A 193 -13.02 -16.33 -2.69
N THR A 194 -14.11 -15.57 -2.54
CA THR A 194 -15.26 -15.96 -1.71
C THR A 194 -16.60 -15.60 -2.35
N ALA A 195 -17.65 -16.36 -2.02
CA ALA A 195 -19.02 -15.98 -2.34
C ALA A 195 -19.60 -14.95 -1.37
N THR A 196 -18.98 -14.80 -0.19
CA THR A 196 -19.42 -13.85 0.85
C THR A 196 -19.16 -12.42 0.42
N VAL A 197 -20.16 -11.55 0.57
CA VAL A 197 -20.00 -10.11 0.29
C VAL A 197 -19.28 -9.46 1.45
N GLY A 198 -18.12 -8.88 1.17
CA GLY A 198 -17.36 -8.06 2.11
C GLY A 198 -17.73 -6.58 2.01
N LYS A 199 -16.80 -5.71 2.36
CA LYS A 199 -16.95 -4.26 2.18
C LYS A 199 -15.74 -3.67 1.47
N THR A 200 -15.93 -2.51 0.83
CA THR A 200 -14.84 -1.69 0.31
C THR A 200 -14.34 -0.73 1.39
N TYR A 201 -13.10 -0.31 1.25
CA TYR A 201 -12.51 0.77 2.06
C TYR A 201 -12.07 1.90 1.14
N PRO A 202 -11.93 3.14 1.65
CA PRO A 202 -11.41 4.24 0.84
C PRO A 202 -10.10 3.84 0.17
N VAL A 203 -9.98 4.01 -1.15
CA VAL A 203 -8.78 3.61 -1.89
C VAL A 203 -7.82 4.79 -2.07
N LEU A 204 -6.54 4.52 -1.82
CA LEU A 204 -5.42 5.42 -2.10
C LEU A 204 -4.62 4.85 -3.25
N ASP A 205 -4.62 5.58 -4.38
CA ASP A 205 -3.79 5.26 -5.54
C ASP A 205 -2.34 5.73 -5.29
N TRP A 206 -1.37 4.84 -5.49
CA TRP A 206 0.05 5.12 -5.31
C TRP A 206 0.49 6.43 -5.97
N ASP A 207 0.11 6.63 -7.21
CA ASP A 207 0.50 7.83 -7.98
C ASP A 207 -0.24 9.11 -7.55
N ALA A 208 -1.23 8.99 -6.68
CA ALA A 208 -1.92 10.12 -6.05
C ALA A 208 -1.54 10.33 -4.58
N MET A 209 -0.73 9.45 -3.99
CA MET A 209 -0.20 9.61 -2.63
C MET A 209 0.80 10.76 -2.54
N SER A 210 0.99 11.30 -1.33
CA SER A 210 2.09 12.22 -1.07
C SER A 210 3.45 11.51 -1.16
N THR A 211 4.50 12.26 -1.49
CA THR A 211 5.87 11.73 -1.46
C THR A 211 6.25 11.18 -0.08
N ASN A 212 5.69 11.75 1.00
CA ASN A 212 5.92 11.27 2.36
C ASN A 212 5.36 9.87 2.56
N MET A 213 4.11 9.62 2.12
CA MET A 213 3.49 8.30 2.18
C MET A 213 4.27 7.26 1.36
N GLN A 214 4.59 7.58 0.10
CA GLN A 214 5.37 6.69 -0.76
C GLN A 214 6.74 6.35 -0.16
N THR A 215 7.43 7.35 0.38
CA THR A 215 8.73 7.16 1.04
C THR A 215 8.60 6.30 2.29
N ALA A 216 7.57 6.53 3.11
CA ALA A 216 7.31 5.73 4.30
C ALA A 216 7.01 4.26 3.95
N LEU A 217 6.11 4.01 2.98
CA LEU A 217 5.76 2.66 2.54
C LEU A 217 6.92 1.92 1.87
N ASN A 218 7.84 2.63 1.19
CA ASN A 218 9.04 2.03 0.61
C ASN A 218 10.08 1.63 1.67
N ASN A 219 10.21 2.40 2.75
CA ASN A 219 11.36 2.30 3.66
C ASN A 219 11.04 1.74 5.05
N THR A 220 9.76 1.69 5.46
CA THR A 220 9.41 1.16 6.77
C THR A 220 9.60 -0.35 6.80
N ASP A 221 10.28 -0.82 7.84
CA ASP A 221 10.40 -2.25 8.16
C ASP A 221 9.15 -2.72 8.90
N PHE A 222 8.29 -3.43 8.20
CA PHE A 222 7.11 -4.10 8.77
C PHE A 222 7.43 -5.53 9.25
N GLY A 223 8.68 -5.85 9.55
CA GLY A 223 9.09 -7.16 10.05
C GLY A 223 8.93 -8.26 9.00
N SER A 224 8.16 -9.30 9.33
CA SER A 224 7.90 -10.39 8.39
C SER A 224 6.94 -10.03 7.25
N ALA A 225 6.18 -8.95 7.40
CA ALA A 225 5.25 -8.47 6.38
C ALA A 225 5.95 -7.51 5.39
N ASN A 226 5.60 -7.62 4.12
CA ASN A 226 6.18 -6.77 3.08
C ASN A 226 5.08 -6.02 2.35
N VAL A 227 5.25 -4.71 2.19
CA VAL A 227 4.34 -3.88 1.37
C VAL A 227 4.35 -4.41 -0.08
N PRO A 228 3.24 -4.98 -0.59
CA PRO A 228 3.27 -5.70 -1.85
C PRO A 228 3.42 -4.81 -3.08
N PHE A 229 3.10 -3.52 -2.95
CA PHE A 229 3.12 -2.52 -4.03
C PHE A 229 4.28 -1.52 -3.92
N LYS A 230 5.21 -1.66 -2.96
CA LYS A 230 6.43 -0.84 -2.91
C LYS A 230 7.32 -1.09 -4.13
N ASP A 231 8.19 -0.16 -4.45
CA ASP A 231 9.00 -0.18 -5.68
C ASP A 231 9.78 -1.48 -5.85
N GLU A 232 10.33 -2.04 -4.78
CA GLU A 232 11.12 -3.27 -4.78
C GLU A 232 10.28 -4.52 -5.08
N ASN A 233 9.01 -4.58 -4.60
CA ASN A 233 8.20 -5.79 -4.61
C ASN A 233 7.16 -5.82 -5.75
N PHE A 234 6.77 -4.66 -6.28
CA PHE A 234 5.61 -4.51 -7.14
C PHE A 234 5.68 -5.38 -8.39
N THR A 235 6.77 -5.30 -9.15
CA THR A 235 6.91 -6.06 -10.41
C THR A 235 6.97 -7.56 -10.15
N GLU A 236 7.71 -8.02 -9.15
CA GLU A 236 7.80 -9.44 -8.79
C GLU A 236 6.43 -10.00 -8.40
N ASN A 237 5.62 -9.23 -7.64
CA ASN A 237 4.27 -9.63 -7.30
C ASN A 237 3.33 -9.71 -8.51
N LEU A 238 3.48 -8.83 -9.50
CA LEU A 238 2.73 -8.93 -10.75
C LEU A 238 3.13 -10.15 -11.58
N ASP A 239 4.42 -10.51 -11.60
CA ASP A 239 4.91 -11.73 -12.26
C ASP A 239 4.27 -12.97 -11.64
N LYS A 240 4.30 -13.07 -10.30
CA LYS A 240 3.66 -14.16 -9.55
C LYS A 240 2.14 -14.19 -9.76
N ALA A 241 1.48 -13.04 -9.83
CA ALA A 241 0.04 -12.91 -10.01
C ALA A 241 -0.44 -13.04 -11.46
N SER A 242 0.44 -13.18 -12.45
CA SER A 242 0.11 -13.18 -13.89
C SER A 242 -0.84 -14.33 -14.25
N ILE A 243 -1.92 -14.02 -15.00
CA ILE A 243 -2.98 -14.92 -15.47
C ILE A 243 -2.84 -15.21 -16.98
#